data_020dc1cd00dc21f8700f87e8008c093a
#
_entry.id   020dc1cd00dc21f8700f87e8008c093a
#
_cell.length_a   1.000
_cell.length_b   1.000
_cell.length_c   1.000
_cell.angle_alpha   90.00
_cell.angle_beta   90.00
_cell.angle_gamma   90.00
#
_symmetry.space_group_name_H-M   'P 1'
#
loop_
_entity.id
_entity.type
_entity.pdbx_description
1 polymer ?
#
loop_
_entity_poly.entity_id
_entity_poly.type
_entity_poly.pdbx_seq_one_letter_code
_entity_poly.pdbx_strand_id
1 'polypeptide(L)'
;MTDADGRVLPMRGIHNFRDYGGYRARGGAIRRGVLWRSGQHGDATVDDLDAVHRLGIATVIDLRGDSEREACPCLRHPDFEGHVLFHPGETASAHGRAAHEEAAEQVRSAADAHAAMIRLYETLPFRPVLVGTYRLYLRALVDRERASLLHCLAGKDRTGVAAALVHHLLGVHPDDIVEDYLLTNTAGNAEARIAAGARHVRAGFGRHMDDAAVRVLMSVHADYLDTSFAAIREQYGSVEDYADAVLGFGKADIAALERRLIV
;
A
#
# COMPACT_ATOMS: atom_id res chain seq x y z
N MET A 1 -1.49 -4.49 -19.63
CA MET A 1 -1.27 -3.05 -19.82
C MET A 1 0.23 -2.81 -19.65
N THR A 2 0.89 -2.28 -20.62
CA THR A 2 2.28 -1.83 -20.51
C THR A 2 2.26 -0.51 -19.74
N ASP A 3 3.28 -0.27 -18.89
CA ASP A 3 3.50 1.01 -18.21
C ASP A 3 3.76 2.13 -19.24
N ALA A 4 2.69 2.55 -19.93
CA ALA A 4 2.75 3.56 -20.98
C ALA A 4 3.27 4.92 -20.47
N ASP A 5 3.20 5.13 -19.14
CA ASP A 5 3.53 6.40 -18.49
C ASP A 5 4.88 6.42 -17.77
N GLY A 6 5.66 5.32 -17.81
CA GLY A 6 6.96 5.23 -17.13
C GLY A 6 6.88 5.37 -15.61
N ARG A 7 5.78 4.93 -14.99
CA ARG A 7 5.57 5.00 -13.54
C ARG A 7 6.34 3.94 -12.78
N VAL A 8 6.42 2.73 -13.35
CA VAL A 8 7.02 1.56 -12.72
C VAL A 8 8.53 1.58 -12.93
N LEU A 9 9.28 1.54 -11.85
CA LEU A 9 10.72 1.35 -11.90
C LEU A 9 11.05 -0.14 -11.76
N PRO A 10 11.75 -0.73 -12.74
CA PRO A 10 12.14 -2.12 -12.66
C PRO A 10 13.23 -2.30 -11.59
N MET A 11 12.87 -2.96 -10.50
CA MET A 11 13.77 -3.33 -9.41
C MET A 11 13.92 -4.85 -9.38
N ARG A 12 15.09 -5.35 -8.93
CA ARG A 12 15.36 -6.80 -8.85
C ARG A 12 14.81 -7.42 -7.58
N GLY A 13 15.06 -6.78 -6.43
CA GLY A 13 14.68 -7.27 -5.12
C GLY A 13 13.55 -6.48 -4.46
N ILE A 14 13.03 -5.42 -5.09
CA ILE A 14 11.91 -4.64 -4.59
C ILE A 14 10.72 -4.79 -5.52
N HIS A 15 9.63 -5.34 -5.01
CA HIS A 15 8.43 -5.57 -5.81
C HIS A 15 7.54 -4.34 -5.86
N ASN A 16 6.81 -4.19 -6.99
CA ASN A 16 5.72 -3.22 -7.12
C ASN A 16 6.16 -1.77 -6.92
N PHE A 17 7.42 -1.43 -7.26
CA PHE A 17 7.98 -0.10 -7.05
C PHE A 17 7.51 0.86 -8.15
N ARG A 18 6.79 1.92 -7.78
CA ARG A 18 6.30 2.91 -8.72
C ARG A 18 6.00 4.27 -8.11
N ASP A 19 5.98 5.29 -8.98
CA ASP A 19 5.41 6.61 -8.72
C ASP A 19 3.88 6.54 -8.84
N TYR A 20 3.14 6.93 -7.79
CA TYR A 20 1.68 7.04 -7.83
C TYR A 20 1.19 8.50 -7.90
N GLY A 21 2.09 9.44 -8.27
CA GLY A 21 1.77 10.78 -8.73
C GLY A 21 1.33 10.83 -10.19
N GLY A 22 1.13 12.04 -10.72
CA GLY A 22 0.83 12.29 -12.14
C GLY A 22 -0.62 12.06 -12.57
N TYR A 23 -1.51 11.62 -11.69
CA TYR A 23 -2.93 11.51 -11.98
C TYR A 23 -3.60 12.89 -11.95
N ARG A 24 -4.62 13.07 -12.80
CA ARG A 24 -5.48 14.26 -12.72
C ARG A 24 -6.20 14.30 -11.38
N ALA A 25 -6.23 15.49 -10.77
CA ALA A 25 -6.78 15.71 -9.45
C ALA A 25 -7.55 17.04 -9.44
N ARG A 26 -8.14 17.39 -8.30
CA ARG A 26 -8.84 18.67 -8.15
C ARG A 26 -7.88 19.84 -8.37
N GLY A 27 -8.14 20.61 -9.43
CA GLY A 27 -7.37 21.82 -9.75
C GLY A 27 -6.07 21.63 -10.53
N GLY A 28 -5.67 20.37 -10.87
CA GLY A 28 -4.45 20.15 -11.63
C GLY A 28 -4.10 18.66 -11.75
N ALA A 29 -2.83 18.32 -11.52
CA ALA A 29 -2.35 16.95 -11.48
C ALA A 29 -1.46 16.74 -10.25
N ILE A 30 -1.43 15.53 -9.71
CA ILE A 30 -0.52 15.19 -8.62
C ILE A 30 0.93 15.25 -9.13
N ARG A 31 1.78 15.97 -8.43
CA ARG A 31 3.20 16.09 -8.75
C ARG A 31 3.86 14.72 -8.85
N ARG A 32 4.63 14.50 -9.91
CA ARG A 32 5.44 13.29 -10.09
C ARG A 32 6.74 13.34 -9.29
N GLY A 33 7.28 12.16 -8.99
CA GLY A 33 8.58 12.00 -8.31
C GLY A 33 8.55 12.28 -6.81
N VAL A 34 7.37 12.51 -6.23
CA VAL A 34 7.22 12.82 -4.81
C VAL A 34 6.47 11.75 -4.02
N LEU A 35 5.66 10.94 -4.69
CA LEU A 35 4.85 9.88 -4.10
C LEU A 35 5.25 8.53 -4.67
N TRP A 36 5.98 7.75 -3.90
CA TRP A 36 6.46 6.42 -4.27
C TRP A 36 5.79 5.33 -3.46
N ARG A 37 5.51 4.19 -4.06
CA ARG A 37 4.99 3.01 -3.37
C ARG A 37 5.70 1.73 -3.79
N SER A 38 5.80 0.75 -2.87
CA SER A 38 6.44 -0.54 -3.14
C SER A 38 6.01 -1.63 -2.16
N GLY A 39 6.54 -2.84 -2.36
CA GLY A 39 6.68 -3.87 -1.32
C GLY A 39 7.85 -3.57 -0.38
N GLN A 40 8.12 -4.50 0.52
CA GLN A 40 9.25 -4.42 1.46
C GLN A 40 10.61 -4.50 0.74
N HIS A 41 11.68 -4.06 1.39
CA HIS A 41 13.04 -3.93 0.83
C HIS A 41 14.05 -4.94 1.43
N GLY A 42 13.59 -6.03 2.05
CA GLY A 42 14.50 -7.01 2.67
C GLY A 42 15.39 -7.74 1.67
N ASP A 43 14.89 -7.90 0.42
CA ASP A 43 15.62 -8.57 -0.66
C ASP A 43 16.24 -7.56 -1.66
N ALA A 44 16.29 -6.26 -1.32
CA ALA A 44 16.82 -5.22 -2.20
C ALA A 44 18.29 -5.49 -2.53
N THR A 45 18.65 -5.37 -3.81
CA THR A 45 20.05 -5.41 -4.24
C THR A 45 20.72 -4.05 -4.01
N VAL A 46 22.05 -3.99 -4.09
CA VAL A 46 22.80 -2.72 -4.02
C VAL A 46 22.31 -1.76 -5.11
N ASP A 47 22.15 -2.27 -6.35
CA ASP A 47 21.65 -1.46 -7.48
C ASP A 47 20.25 -0.89 -7.21
N ASP A 48 19.36 -1.67 -6.55
CA ASP A 48 18.04 -1.21 -6.14
C ASP A 48 18.14 -0.09 -5.10
N LEU A 49 18.97 -0.28 -4.07
CA LEU A 49 19.18 0.73 -3.02
C LEU A 49 19.75 2.03 -3.58
N ASP A 50 20.71 1.96 -4.50
CA ASP A 50 21.26 3.11 -5.21
C ASP A 50 20.19 3.81 -6.07
N ALA A 51 19.32 3.04 -6.74
CA ALA A 51 18.23 3.60 -7.52
C ALA A 51 17.22 4.33 -6.62
N VAL A 52 16.83 3.74 -5.50
CA VAL A 52 15.94 4.36 -4.51
C VAL A 52 16.57 5.61 -3.89
N HIS A 53 17.86 5.57 -3.58
CA HIS A 53 18.59 6.71 -3.02
C HIS A 53 18.55 7.93 -3.97
N ARG A 54 18.78 7.72 -5.28
CA ARG A 54 18.72 8.78 -6.31
C ARG A 54 17.35 9.46 -6.43
N LEU A 55 16.25 8.83 -5.97
CA LEU A 55 14.92 9.44 -5.95
C LEU A 55 14.76 10.51 -4.85
N GLY A 56 15.72 10.64 -3.95
CA GLY A 56 15.69 11.64 -2.88
C GLY A 56 14.59 11.40 -1.86
N ILE A 57 14.16 10.17 -1.68
CA ILE A 57 13.15 9.79 -0.68
C ILE A 57 13.70 10.09 0.72
N ALA A 58 13.01 10.96 1.45
CA ALA A 58 13.39 11.35 2.79
C ALA A 58 12.41 10.87 3.87
N THR A 59 11.25 10.35 3.47
CA THR A 59 10.27 9.80 4.41
C THR A 59 9.79 8.45 3.90
N VAL A 60 9.90 7.44 4.74
CA VAL A 60 9.37 6.10 4.48
C VAL A 60 8.23 5.84 5.43
N ILE A 61 7.10 5.42 4.90
CA ILE A 61 5.92 5.02 5.67
C ILE A 61 5.81 3.50 5.58
N ASP A 62 6.03 2.83 6.72
CA ASP A 62 5.99 1.38 6.84
C ASP A 62 4.67 0.93 7.47
N LEU A 63 3.80 0.34 6.66
CA LEU A 63 2.46 -0.15 7.05
C LEU A 63 2.50 -1.57 7.65
N ARG A 64 3.66 -2.13 7.93
CA ARG A 64 3.81 -3.48 8.48
C ARG A 64 3.64 -3.48 9.99
N GLY A 65 3.20 -4.63 10.53
CA GLY A 65 3.21 -4.90 11.95
C GLY A 65 4.63 -5.15 12.50
N ASP A 66 4.76 -5.18 13.83
CA ASP A 66 6.04 -5.38 14.51
C ASP A 66 6.68 -6.70 14.12
N SER A 67 5.91 -7.80 14.12
CA SER A 67 6.39 -9.13 13.73
C SER A 67 6.89 -9.20 12.28
N GLU A 68 6.21 -8.51 11.35
CA GLU A 68 6.65 -8.45 9.95
C GLU A 68 7.95 -7.64 9.78
N ARG A 69 8.11 -6.56 10.55
CA ARG A 69 9.35 -5.75 10.52
C ARG A 69 10.53 -6.49 11.12
N GLU A 70 10.29 -7.24 12.20
CA GLU A 70 11.30 -8.07 12.86
C GLU A 70 11.74 -9.25 11.99
N ALA A 71 10.77 -9.95 11.39
CA ALA A 71 11.05 -11.11 10.52
C ALA A 71 11.73 -10.72 9.20
N CYS A 72 11.45 -9.52 8.67
CA CYS A 72 11.99 -9.05 7.39
C CYS A 72 12.43 -7.58 7.49
N PRO A 73 13.57 -7.27 8.12
CA PRO A 73 14.09 -5.92 8.19
C PRO A 73 14.35 -5.35 6.79
N CYS A 74 13.87 -4.13 6.52
CA CYS A 74 14.12 -3.47 5.23
C CYS A 74 15.55 -2.95 5.16
N LEU A 75 16.23 -3.28 4.06
CA LEU A 75 17.52 -2.68 3.72
C LEU A 75 17.35 -1.22 3.29
N ARG A 76 18.36 -0.42 3.53
CA ARG A 76 18.45 1.00 3.15
C ARG A 76 19.83 1.29 2.57
N HIS A 77 19.91 2.31 1.70
CA HIS A 77 21.19 2.82 1.27
C HIS A 77 21.99 3.32 2.50
N PRO A 78 23.33 3.12 2.60
CA PRO A 78 24.13 3.58 3.73
C PRO A 78 23.97 5.07 4.06
N ASP A 79 23.81 5.91 3.04
CA ASP A 79 23.62 7.35 3.17
C ASP A 79 22.14 7.78 3.33
N PHE A 80 21.25 6.85 3.69
CA PHE A 80 19.86 7.20 3.98
C PHE A 80 19.74 7.90 5.33
N GLU A 81 19.51 9.21 5.31
CA GLU A 81 19.31 10.07 6.48
C GLU A 81 17.81 10.41 6.71
N GLY A 82 16.90 9.72 6.02
CA GLY A 82 15.48 9.98 6.10
C GLY A 82 14.81 9.41 7.35
N HIS A 83 13.51 9.64 7.45
CA HIS A 83 12.67 9.15 8.55
C HIS A 83 11.88 7.91 8.14
N VAL A 84 11.82 6.92 9.01
CA VAL A 84 10.91 5.78 8.88
C VAL A 84 9.78 5.94 9.88
N LEU A 85 8.55 6.08 9.38
CA LEU A 85 7.35 6.31 10.16
C LEU A 85 6.51 5.05 10.17
N PHE A 86 6.10 4.60 11.33
CA PHE A 86 5.18 3.49 11.55
C PHE A 86 4.48 3.67 12.91
N HIS A 87 3.35 3.01 13.08
CA HIS A 87 2.72 2.88 14.39
C HIS A 87 3.07 1.49 14.95
N PRO A 88 3.57 1.40 16.20
CA PRO A 88 3.90 0.11 16.81
C PRO A 88 2.66 -0.76 17.03
N GLY A 89 2.84 -2.07 16.97
CA GLY A 89 1.80 -3.08 17.15
C GLY A 89 1.59 -3.95 15.91
N GLU A 90 0.58 -4.85 15.98
CA GLU A 90 0.26 -5.77 14.91
C GLU A 90 -0.86 -5.26 14.01
N THR A 91 -0.73 -5.48 12.70
CA THR A 91 -1.75 -5.10 11.71
C THR A 91 -2.85 -6.15 11.54
N ALA A 92 -2.72 -7.30 12.18
CA ALA A 92 -3.74 -8.34 12.23
C ALA A 92 -4.87 -8.00 13.21
N SER A 93 -5.98 -8.74 13.15
CA SER A 93 -6.98 -8.77 14.21
C SER A 93 -6.42 -9.43 15.48
N ALA A 94 -7.20 -9.51 16.54
CA ALA A 94 -6.87 -9.85 17.94
C ALA A 94 -5.93 -11.05 18.21
N HIS A 95 -5.40 -11.75 17.21
CA HIS A 95 -4.56 -12.94 17.37
C HIS A 95 -3.09 -12.78 16.92
N GLY A 96 -2.62 -11.56 16.61
CA GLY A 96 -1.19 -11.28 16.40
C GLY A 96 -0.57 -11.82 15.10
N ARG A 97 -1.37 -12.15 14.09
CA ARG A 97 -0.87 -12.63 12.80
C ARG A 97 -0.93 -11.55 11.73
N ALA A 98 -0.09 -11.64 10.70
CA ALA A 98 -0.16 -10.72 9.56
C ALA A 98 -1.52 -10.83 8.82
N ALA A 99 -2.05 -9.71 8.33
CA ALA A 99 -3.39 -9.65 7.75
C ALA A 99 -3.63 -10.65 6.60
N HIS A 100 -2.60 -10.93 5.80
CA HIS A 100 -2.66 -11.93 4.71
C HIS A 100 -2.64 -13.37 5.23
N GLU A 101 -2.08 -13.64 6.39
CA GLU A 101 -2.06 -14.94 7.05
C GLU A 101 -3.45 -15.29 7.56
N GLU A 102 -4.11 -14.33 8.19
CA GLU A 102 -5.48 -14.47 8.68
C GLU A 102 -6.45 -14.80 7.54
N ALA A 103 -6.29 -14.15 6.38
CA ALA A 103 -7.09 -14.44 5.19
C ALA A 103 -6.84 -15.85 4.63
N ALA A 104 -5.63 -16.41 4.80
CA ALA A 104 -5.24 -17.69 4.18
C ALA A 104 -5.66 -18.94 4.97
N GLU A 105 -5.96 -18.85 6.25
CA GLU A 105 -6.16 -20.00 7.16
C GLU A 105 -7.29 -20.96 6.74
N GLN A 106 -8.35 -20.44 6.10
CA GLN A 106 -9.54 -21.22 5.72
C GLN A 106 -9.70 -21.36 4.21
N VAL A 107 -8.71 -20.91 3.44
CA VAL A 107 -8.78 -20.90 1.97
C VAL A 107 -8.41 -22.26 1.40
N ARG A 108 -9.32 -22.81 0.60
CA ARG A 108 -9.12 -24.05 -0.19
C ARG A 108 -9.25 -23.80 -1.68
N SER A 109 -10.13 -22.89 -2.08
CA SER A 109 -10.45 -22.56 -3.47
C SER A 109 -10.23 -21.08 -3.78
N ALA A 110 -10.23 -20.72 -5.06
CA ALA A 110 -10.20 -19.34 -5.53
C ALA A 110 -11.37 -18.51 -4.97
N ALA A 111 -12.56 -19.10 -4.84
CA ALA A 111 -13.73 -18.45 -4.27
C ALA A 111 -13.55 -18.16 -2.78
N ASP A 112 -12.99 -19.10 -2.01
CA ASP A 112 -12.68 -18.88 -0.59
C ASP A 112 -11.63 -17.78 -0.43
N ALA A 113 -10.60 -17.78 -1.29
CA ALA A 113 -9.56 -16.77 -1.32
C ALA A 113 -10.15 -15.37 -1.57
N HIS A 114 -11.00 -15.25 -2.57
CA HIS A 114 -11.68 -13.99 -2.89
C HIS A 114 -12.54 -13.51 -1.71
N ALA A 115 -13.38 -14.36 -1.13
CA ALA A 115 -14.20 -14.03 0.01
C ALA A 115 -13.37 -13.62 1.25
N ALA A 116 -12.24 -14.28 1.48
CA ALA A 116 -11.31 -13.91 2.55
C ALA A 116 -10.70 -12.53 2.33
N MET A 117 -10.34 -12.20 1.08
CA MET A 117 -9.82 -10.88 0.73
C MET A 117 -10.88 -9.79 0.89
N ILE A 118 -12.14 -10.03 0.50
CA ILE A 118 -13.25 -9.09 0.74
C ILE A 118 -13.34 -8.77 2.24
N ARG A 119 -13.42 -9.79 3.12
CA ARG A 119 -13.47 -9.59 4.57
C ARG A 119 -12.26 -8.84 5.12
N LEU A 120 -11.07 -9.09 4.57
CA LEU A 120 -9.86 -8.36 4.93
C LEU A 120 -10.01 -6.87 4.62
N TYR A 121 -10.41 -6.53 3.38
CA TYR A 121 -10.52 -5.14 2.93
C TYR A 121 -11.63 -4.36 3.64
N GLU A 122 -12.68 -5.02 4.08
CA GLU A 122 -13.74 -4.44 4.90
C GLU A 122 -13.20 -3.84 6.21
N THR A 123 -12.16 -4.44 6.77
CA THR A 123 -11.58 -4.04 8.07
C THR A 123 -10.30 -3.20 7.98
N LEU A 124 -9.58 -3.23 6.84
CA LEU A 124 -8.28 -2.54 6.70
C LEU A 124 -8.32 -1.06 7.10
N PRO A 125 -9.33 -0.25 6.71
CA PRO A 125 -9.38 1.16 7.06
C PRO A 125 -9.47 1.43 8.57
N PHE A 126 -9.95 0.45 9.35
CA PHE A 126 -10.29 0.64 10.76
C PHE A 126 -9.32 -0.05 11.73
N ARG A 127 -8.33 -0.79 11.24
CA ARG A 127 -7.35 -1.47 12.09
C ARG A 127 -6.50 -0.45 12.85
N PRO A 128 -6.41 -0.51 14.19
CA PRO A 128 -5.82 0.56 14.99
C PRO A 128 -4.39 0.94 14.57
N VAL A 129 -3.53 -0.04 14.28
CA VAL A 129 -2.15 0.19 13.85
C VAL A 129 -2.10 0.87 12.48
N LEU A 130 -2.99 0.49 11.56
CA LEU A 130 -3.08 1.14 10.25
C LEU A 130 -3.62 2.56 10.38
N VAL A 131 -4.66 2.78 11.18
CA VAL A 131 -5.18 4.13 11.48
C VAL A 131 -4.07 5.02 12.05
N GLY A 132 -3.31 4.50 13.04
CA GLY A 132 -2.16 5.22 13.59
C GLY A 132 -1.12 5.56 12.53
N THR A 133 -0.79 4.61 11.63
CA THR A 133 0.18 4.85 10.55
C THR A 133 -0.38 5.78 9.47
N TYR A 134 -1.69 5.71 9.13
CA TYR A 134 -2.32 6.64 8.18
C TYR A 134 -2.29 8.08 8.68
N ARG A 135 -2.48 8.32 9.98
CA ARG A 135 -2.33 9.65 10.61
C ARG A 135 -0.91 10.19 10.40
N LEU A 136 0.11 9.37 10.70
CA LEU A 136 1.52 9.76 10.47
C LEU A 136 1.80 10.01 9.00
N TYR A 137 1.27 9.19 8.11
CA TYR A 137 1.43 9.29 6.67
C TYR A 137 0.85 10.60 6.13
N LEU A 138 -0.43 10.88 6.36
CA LEU A 138 -1.08 12.09 5.86
C LEU A 138 -0.42 13.35 6.41
N ARG A 139 -0.06 13.35 7.70
CA ARG A 139 0.66 14.46 8.31
C ARG A 139 2.04 14.65 7.65
N ALA A 140 2.78 13.57 7.42
CA ALA A 140 4.08 13.65 6.75
C ALA A 140 4.00 14.19 5.32
N LEU A 141 2.92 13.89 4.58
CA LEU A 141 2.72 14.43 3.23
C LEU A 141 2.49 15.95 3.22
N VAL A 142 1.93 16.52 4.29
CA VAL A 142 1.74 17.97 4.43
C VAL A 142 3.01 18.65 4.95
N ASP A 143 3.64 18.09 5.98
CA ASP A 143 4.69 18.75 6.77
C ASP A 143 6.09 18.60 6.16
N ARG A 144 6.30 17.62 5.25
CA ARG A 144 7.63 17.28 4.71
C ARG A 144 7.71 17.53 3.22
N GLU A 145 8.74 18.28 2.79
CA GLU A 145 8.85 18.74 1.39
C GLU A 145 9.41 17.71 0.40
N ARG A 146 10.22 16.76 0.86
CA ARG A 146 10.89 15.78 0.01
C ARG A 146 9.98 14.59 -0.32
N ALA A 147 10.44 13.74 -1.26
CA ALA A 147 9.73 12.55 -1.67
C ALA A 147 9.49 11.57 -0.51
N SER A 148 8.36 10.88 -0.58
CA SER A 148 7.96 9.84 0.37
C SER A 148 7.81 8.49 -0.32
N LEU A 149 8.06 7.41 0.44
CA LEU A 149 7.84 6.03 0.03
C LEU A 149 6.84 5.37 0.98
N LEU A 150 5.76 4.87 0.43
CA LEU A 150 4.73 4.12 1.14
C LEU A 150 4.90 2.62 0.85
N HIS A 151 5.04 1.77 1.86
CA HIS A 151 5.14 0.33 1.65
C HIS A 151 4.49 -0.51 2.77
N CYS A 152 4.20 -1.75 2.44
CA CYS A 152 3.90 -2.82 3.38
C CYS A 152 4.75 -4.05 3.05
N LEU A 153 4.28 -5.27 3.26
CA LEU A 153 5.02 -6.48 2.89
C LEU A 153 5.08 -6.64 1.35
N ALA A 154 3.94 -6.79 0.69
CA ALA A 154 3.85 -6.99 -0.76
C ALA A 154 3.62 -5.69 -1.57
N GLY A 155 3.40 -4.55 -0.91
CA GLY A 155 3.03 -3.29 -1.57
C GLY A 155 1.65 -3.31 -2.23
N LYS A 156 0.76 -4.19 -1.80
CA LYS A 156 -0.47 -4.57 -2.45
C LYS A 156 -1.69 -4.01 -1.72
N ASP A 157 -2.09 -4.63 -0.61
CA ASP A 157 -3.35 -4.40 0.09
C ASP A 157 -3.31 -3.12 0.94
N ARG A 158 -2.58 -3.11 2.04
CA ARG A 158 -2.43 -1.94 2.95
C ARG A 158 -1.92 -0.72 2.20
N THR A 159 -0.91 -0.90 1.35
CA THR A 159 -0.35 0.15 0.50
C THR A 159 -1.37 0.62 -0.54
N GLY A 160 -2.17 -0.29 -1.10
CA GLY A 160 -3.22 0.02 -2.07
C GLY A 160 -4.29 0.92 -1.47
N VAL A 161 -4.83 0.55 -0.30
CA VAL A 161 -5.85 1.35 0.41
C VAL A 161 -5.29 2.72 0.81
N ALA A 162 -4.06 2.78 1.34
CA ALA A 162 -3.46 4.05 1.76
C ALA A 162 -3.16 5.01 0.59
N ALA A 163 -2.67 4.50 -0.55
CA ALA A 163 -2.46 5.30 -1.75
C ALA A 163 -3.79 5.80 -2.35
N ALA A 164 -4.79 4.92 -2.43
CA ALA A 164 -6.12 5.25 -2.90
C ALA A 164 -6.82 6.30 -2.01
N LEU A 165 -6.59 6.25 -0.69
CA LEU A 165 -7.08 7.27 0.24
C LEU A 165 -6.52 8.65 -0.11
N VAL A 166 -5.21 8.77 -0.36
CA VAL A 166 -4.59 10.04 -0.77
C VAL A 166 -5.13 10.50 -2.12
N HIS A 167 -5.25 9.62 -3.11
CA HIS A 167 -5.85 9.93 -4.39
C HIS A 167 -7.27 10.48 -4.24
N HIS A 168 -8.10 9.84 -3.42
CA HIS A 168 -9.48 10.28 -3.16
C HIS A 168 -9.53 11.68 -2.54
N LEU A 169 -8.71 11.92 -1.48
CA LEU A 169 -8.66 13.23 -0.80
C LEU A 169 -8.18 14.34 -1.75
N LEU A 170 -7.33 14.03 -2.73
CA LEU A 170 -6.88 14.96 -3.78
C LEU A 170 -7.89 15.11 -4.93
N GLY A 171 -8.98 14.34 -4.94
CA GLY A 171 -10.02 14.40 -5.96
C GLY A 171 -9.61 13.77 -7.30
N VAL A 172 -8.79 12.73 -7.27
CA VAL A 172 -8.51 11.88 -8.44
C VAL A 172 -9.79 11.13 -8.82
N HIS A 173 -9.99 10.95 -10.14
CA HIS A 173 -11.16 10.23 -10.64
C HIS A 173 -11.17 8.77 -10.15
N PRO A 174 -12.32 8.20 -9.75
CA PRO A 174 -12.40 6.83 -9.25
C PRO A 174 -11.78 5.79 -10.19
N ASP A 175 -11.95 5.91 -11.50
CA ASP A 175 -11.37 4.98 -12.48
C ASP A 175 -9.84 5.03 -12.45
N ASP A 176 -9.24 6.21 -12.32
CA ASP A 176 -7.78 6.38 -12.23
C ASP A 176 -7.23 5.80 -10.91
N ILE A 177 -8.00 5.92 -9.81
CA ILE A 177 -7.66 5.29 -8.52
C ILE A 177 -7.62 3.77 -8.65
N VAL A 178 -8.64 3.20 -9.29
CA VAL A 178 -8.72 1.76 -9.56
C VAL A 178 -7.61 1.33 -10.53
N GLU A 179 -7.30 2.13 -11.54
CA GLU A 179 -6.22 1.86 -12.48
C GLU A 179 -4.86 1.76 -11.77
N ASP A 180 -4.48 2.78 -10.93
CA ASP A 180 -3.24 2.68 -10.14
C ASP A 180 -3.24 1.44 -9.26
N TYR A 181 -4.34 1.15 -8.60
CA TYR A 181 -4.44 -0.01 -7.72
C TYR A 181 -4.21 -1.32 -8.49
N LEU A 182 -4.84 -1.50 -9.66
CA LEU A 182 -4.74 -2.68 -10.49
C LEU A 182 -3.38 -2.84 -11.18
N LEU A 183 -2.58 -1.76 -11.34
CA LEU A 183 -1.18 -1.88 -11.78
C LEU A 183 -0.37 -2.83 -10.88
N THR A 184 -0.78 -3.05 -9.64
CA THR A 184 -0.17 -4.04 -8.73
C THR A 184 -0.07 -5.44 -9.38
N ASN A 185 -1.00 -5.81 -10.25
CA ASN A 185 -1.02 -7.11 -10.92
C ASN A 185 0.04 -7.25 -12.02
N THR A 186 0.56 -6.14 -12.53
CA THR A 186 1.49 -6.11 -13.67
C THR A 186 2.77 -5.34 -13.38
N ALA A 187 2.81 -4.52 -12.31
CA ALA A 187 3.94 -3.66 -11.99
C ALA A 187 5.21 -4.45 -11.67
N GLY A 188 6.27 -4.14 -12.37
CA GLY A 188 7.59 -4.74 -12.18
C GLY A 188 7.58 -6.25 -12.41
N ASN A 189 8.18 -7.00 -11.51
CA ASN A 189 8.28 -8.46 -11.59
C ASN A 189 7.11 -9.16 -10.87
N ALA A 190 5.88 -8.96 -11.35
CA ALA A 190 4.65 -9.46 -10.73
C ALA A 190 4.65 -11.00 -10.57
N GLU A 191 5.11 -11.75 -11.58
CA GLU A 191 5.15 -13.21 -11.51
C GLU A 191 6.17 -13.71 -10.47
N ALA A 192 7.34 -13.06 -10.34
CA ALA A 192 8.29 -13.40 -9.29
C ALA A 192 7.72 -13.10 -7.89
N ARG A 193 7.00 -11.98 -7.72
CA ARG A 193 6.29 -11.64 -6.48
C ARG A 193 5.24 -12.70 -6.14
N ILE A 194 4.42 -13.11 -7.13
CA ILE A 194 3.40 -14.14 -6.95
C ILE A 194 4.06 -15.47 -6.55
N ALA A 195 5.15 -15.87 -7.21
CA ALA A 195 5.88 -17.08 -6.89
C ALA A 195 6.51 -17.05 -5.49
N ALA A 196 7.08 -15.92 -5.07
CA ALA A 196 7.63 -15.73 -3.73
C ALA A 196 6.54 -15.82 -2.65
N GLY A 197 5.42 -15.11 -2.83
CA GLY A 197 4.26 -15.17 -1.95
C GLY A 197 3.63 -16.56 -1.89
N ALA A 198 3.53 -17.26 -3.02
CA ALA A 198 3.04 -18.63 -3.08
C ALA A 198 3.87 -19.60 -2.23
N ARG A 199 5.21 -19.48 -2.27
CA ARG A 199 6.09 -20.29 -1.41
C ARG A 199 5.83 -20.01 0.07
N HIS A 200 5.69 -18.74 0.44
CA HIS A 200 5.42 -18.33 1.82
C HIS A 200 4.07 -18.84 2.31
N VAL A 201 3.00 -18.64 1.54
CA VAL A 201 1.64 -19.09 1.86
C VAL A 201 1.60 -20.62 2.00
N ARG A 202 2.23 -21.37 1.10
CA ARG A 202 2.27 -22.84 1.18
C ARG A 202 3.08 -23.36 2.36
N ALA A 203 4.15 -22.67 2.74
CA ALA A 203 4.95 -23.04 3.90
C ALA A 203 4.21 -22.80 5.23
N GLY A 204 3.44 -21.70 5.31
CA GLY A 204 2.72 -21.30 6.53
C GLY A 204 1.34 -21.92 6.70
N PHE A 205 0.56 -22.08 5.62
CA PHE A 205 -0.88 -22.41 5.68
C PHE A 205 -1.28 -23.74 5.05
N GLY A 206 -0.32 -24.53 4.62
CA GLY A 206 -0.58 -25.89 4.21
C GLY A 206 -0.59 -26.15 2.71
N ARG A 207 -0.31 -27.41 2.40
CA ARG A 207 -0.11 -27.95 1.06
C ARG A 207 -1.41 -28.16 0.27
N HIS A 208 -2.55 -27.72 0.80
CA HIS A 208 -3.89 -28.02 0.26
C HIS A 208 -4.53 -26.86 -0.51
N MET A 209 -3.86 -25.71 -0.58
CA MET A 209 -4.35 -24.58 -1.36
C MET A 209 -4.00 -24.76 -2.83
N ASP A 210 -4.99 -24.69 -3.71
CA ASP A 210 -4.75 -24.78 -5.15
C ASP A 210 -4.04 -23.54 -5.72
N ASP A 211 -3.46 -23.65 -6.90
CA ASP A 211 -2.70 -22.56 -7.53
C ASP A 211 -3.59 -21.36 -7.88
N ALA A 212 -4.87 -21.60 -8.16
CA ALA A 212 -5.83 -20.54 -8.44
C ALA A 212 -6.13 -19.72 -7.18
N ALA A 213 -6.30 -20.38 -6.02
CA ALA A 213 -6.47 -19.71 -4.74
C ALA A 213 -5.25 -18.88 -4.36
N VAL A 214 -4.04 -19.43 -4.53
CA VAL A 214 -2.79 -18.70 -4.29
C VAL A 214 -2.70 -17.47 -5.19
N ARG A 215 -3.03 -17.60 -6.47
CA ARG A 215 -3.02 -16.46 -7.41
C ARG A 215 -4.00 -15.38 -7.00
N VAL A 216 -5.19 -15.72 -6.55
CA VAL A 216 -6.18 -14.77 -6.02
C VAL A 216 -5.62 -14.04 -4.79
N LEU A 217 -5.05 -14.75 -3.81
CA LEU A 217 -4.43 -14.13 -2.64
C LEU A 217 -3.27 -13.20 -2.99
N MET A 218 -2.54 -13.50 -4.06
CA MET A 218 -1.35 -12.72 -4.47
C MET A 218 -1.67 -11.61 -5.48
N SER A 219 -2.90 -11.52 -5.98
CA SER A 219 -3.39 -10.49 -6.89
C SER A 219 -4.27 -9.46 -6.18
N VAL A 220 -4.67 -8.43 -6.89
CA VAL A 220 -5.70 -7.46 -6.45
C VAL A 220 -6.84 -7.41 -7.45
N HIS A 221 -8.05 -7.14 -6.95
CA HIS A 221 -9.28 -6.98 -7.73
C HIS A 221 -9.95 -5.66 -7.34
N ALA A 222 -10.63 -5.00 -8.28
CA ALA A 222 -11.26 -3.71 -8.05
C ALA A 222 -12.24 -3.74 -6.87
N ASP A 223 -13.02 -4.80 -6.75
CA ASP A 223 -14.01 -4.99 -5.68
C ASP A 223 -13.40 -5.05 -4.27
N TYR A 224 -12.12 -5.42 -4.13
CA TYR A 224 -11.43 -5.32 -2.83
C TYR A 224 -11.32 -3.86 -2.38
N LEU A 225 -10.85 -3.00 -3.28
CA LEU A 225 -10.72 -1.57 -2.98
C LEU A 225 -12.10 -0.95 -2.75
N ASP A 226 -13.07 -1.27 -3.60
CA ASP A 226 -14.47 -0.83 -3.48
C ASP A 226 -15.07 -1.20 -2.12
N THR A 227 -14.78 -2.41 -1.61
CA THR A 227 -15.21 -2.87 -0.28
C THR A 227 -14.68 -1.97 0.83
N SER A 228 -13.39 -1.62 0.81
CA SER A 228 -12.82 -0.70 1.81
C SER A 228 -13.50 0.66 1.79
N PHE A 229 -13.71 1.24 0.62
CA PHE A 229 -14.36 2.54 0.50
C PHE A 229 -15.87 2.49 0.77
N ALA A 230 -16.54 1.37 0.48
CA ALA A 230 -17.94 1.15 0.87
C ALA A 230 -18.08 1.11 2.39
N ALA A 231 -17.22 0.34 3.08
CA ALA A 231 -17.21 0.27 4.54
C ALA A 231 -16.94 1.65 5.20
N ILE A 232 -16.04 2.44 4.63
CA ILE A 232 -15.80 3.82 5.09
C ILE A 232 -17.08 4.67 4.93
N ARG A 233 -17.71 4.65 3.76
CA ARG A 233 -18.93 5.43 3.51
C ARG A 233 -20.11 4.98 4.36
N GLU A 234 -20.25 3.69 4.60
CA GLU A 234 -21.31 3.15 5.46
C GLU A 234 -21.19 3.65 6.90
N GLN A 235 -19.96 3.72 7.44
CA GLN A 235 -19.75 4.09 8.84
C GLN A 235 -19.65 5.61 9.07
N TYR A 236 -19.16 6.37 8.08
CA TYR A 236 -18.82 7.79 8.25
C TYR A 236 -19.51 8.71 7.24
N GLY A 237 -20.24 8.18 6.26
CA GLY A 237 -20.93 8.96 5.22
C GLY A 237 -20.04 9.29 4.02
N SER A 238 -18.82 9.78 4.25
CA SER A 238 -17.82 10.08 3.20
C SER A 238 -16.42 9.70 3.61
N VAL A 239 -15.50 9.69 2.65
CA VAL A 239 -14.05 9.46 2.91
C VAL A 239 -13.45 10.67 3.62
N GLU A 240 -13.92 11.87 3.31
CA GLU A 240 -13.52 13.10 3.96
C GLU A 240 -13.95 13.14 5.42
N ASP A 241 -15.17 12.70 5.73
CA ASP A 241 -15.65 12.60 7.12
C ASP A 241 -14.88 11.53 7.91
N TYR A 242 -14.54 10.41 7.30
CA TYR A 242 -13.63 9.42 7.89
C TYR A 242 -12.24 10.02 8.14
N ALA A 243 -11.68 10.76 7.17
CA ALA A 243 -10.38 11.40 7.32
C ALA A 243 -10.37 12.40 8.48
N ASP A 244 -11.42 13.18 8.63
CA ASP A 244 -11.57 14.13 9.75
C ASP A 244 -11.77 13.40 11.09
N ALA A 245 -12.81 12.57 11.18
CA ALA A 245 -13.22 11.94 12.44
C ALA A 245 -12.21 10.89 12.95
N VAL A 246 -11.65 10.07 12.07
CA VAL A 246 -10.78 8.94 12.43
C VAL A 246 -9.31 9.31 12.32
N LEU A 247 -8.91 10.01 11.25
CA LEU A 247 -7.50 10.31 11.02
C LEU A 247 -7.06 11.68 11.55
N GLY A 248 -8.02 12.53 11.98
CA GLY A 248 -7.74 13.89 12.42
C GLY A 248 -7.17 14.75 11.28
N PHE A 249 -7.68 14.51 10.05
CA PHE A 249 -7.22 15.15 8.83
C PHE A 249 -8.40 15.81 8.13
N GLY A 250 -8.72 17.02 8.57
CA GLY A 250 -9.90 17.75 8.15
C GLY A 250 -9.69 18.60 6.89
N LYS A 251 -10.68 19.41 6.55
CA LYS A 251 -10.71 20.24 5.32
C LYS A 251 -9.48 21.14 5.17
N ALA A 252 -8.97 21.71 6.26
CA ALA A 252 -7.78 22.58 6.21
C ALA A 252 -6.52 21.79 5.85
N ASP A 253 -6.40 20.55 6.35
CA ASP A 253 -5.30 19.66 6.05
C ASP A 253 -5.37 19.15 4.60
N ILE A 254 -6.57 18.82 4.10
CA ILE A 254 -6.79 18.45 2.69
C ILE A 254 -6.36 19.59 1.77
N ALA A 255 -6.76 20.83 2.08
CA ALA A 255 -6.34 22.01 1.31
C ALA A 255 -4.80 22.23 1.37
N ALA A 256 -4.16 21.92 2.49
CA ALA A 256 -2.70 21.96 2.61
C ALA A 256 -2.03 20.87 1.76
N LEU A 257 -2.61 19.65 1.75
CA LEU A 257 -2.15 18.53 0.91
C LEU A 257 -2.27 18.87 -0.58
N GLU A 258 -3.40 19.48 -1.01
CA GLU A 258 -3.59 19.96 -2.38
C GLU A 258 -2.52 20.98 -2.79
N ARG A 259 -2.31 22.02 -1.98
CA ARG A 259 -1.25 23.02 -2.25
C ARG A 259 0.14 22.41 -2.36
N ARG A 260 0.40 21.34 -1.63
CA ARG A 260 1.69 20.67 -1.59
C ARG A 260 1.92 19.74 -2.78
N LEU A 261 0.89 19.04 -3.23
CA LEU A 261 1.01 17.95 -4.18
C LEU A 261 0.43 18.25 -5.56
N ILE A 262 -0.45 19.24 -5.74
CA ILE A 262 -1.05 19.56 -7.03
C ILE A 262 -0.20 20.61 -7.78
N VAL A 263 -0.03 20.40 -9.09
CA VAL A 263 0.66 21.28 -10.03
C VAL A 263 -0.18 21.54 -11.27
#